data_a1967b16e5696c52149eef4b902b33da
#
_entry.id   a1967b16e5696c52149eef4b902b33da
#
_cell.length_a   1.000
_cell.length_b   1.000
_cell.length_c   1.000
_cell.angle_alpha   90.00
_cell.angle_beta   90.00
_cell.angle_gamma   90.00
#
_symmetry.space_group_name_H-M   'P 1'
#
loop_
_entity.id
_entity.type
_entity.pdbx_description
1 polymer ?
#
loop_
_entity_poly.entity_id
_entity_poly.type
_entity_poly.pdbx_seq_one_letter_code
_entity_poly.pdbx_strand_id
1 'polypeptide(L)'
;MLDFVTHRPDLPLTITGAERFGLGLWHTRLATLAVEGLLFAACVWIYVRVTRPVDRTARWSLSAFVVFLVLVYIANIFGPPPPSVAAVAWSAQAIWLLVAWGYWIDRHRISSIAGR
;
A
#
# COMPACT_ATOMS: atom_id res chain seq x y z
N MET A 1 14.03 6.11 1.86
CA MET A 1 14.59 4.96 1.13
C MET A 1 13.78 4.55 -0.10
N LEU A 2 12.45 4.50 -0.02
CA LEU A 2 11.61 4.22 -1.20
C LEU A 2 11.82 5.23 -2.33
N ASP A 3 11.96 6.52 -2.03
CA ASP A 3 12.26 7.57 -2.99
C ASP A 3 13.53 7.30 -3.81
N PHE A 4 14.59 6.81 -3.16
CA PHE A 4 15.84 6.46 -3.85
C PHE A 4 15.63 5.34 -4.88
N VAL A 5 14.80 4.35 -4.56
CA VAL A 5 14.51 3.22 -5.44
C VAL A 5 13.59 3.61 -6.59
N THR A 6 12.65 4.52 -6.35
CA THR A 6 11.56 4.84 -7.28
C THR A 6 11.88 5.99 -8.22
N HIS A 7 12.60 7.00 -7.74
CA HIS A 7 12.93 8.20 -8.53
C HIS A 7 14.06 7.98 -9.55
N ARG A 8 14.08 8.85 -10.55
CA ARG A 8 15.24 9.00 -11.46
C ARG A 8 16.46 9.42 -10.65
N PRO A 9 17.68 9.37 -11.23
CA PRO A 9 18.88 9.90 -10.60
C PRO A 9 18.83 11.43 -10.53
N ASP A 10 17.85 11.97 -9.82
CA ASP A 10 17.61 13.40 -9.61
C ASP A 10 17.50 13.78 -8.13
N LEU A 11 17.59 12.80 -7.21
CA LEU A 11 17.55 13.05 -5.78
C LEU A 11 18.93 13.50 -5.26
N PRO A 12 19.06 14.72 -4.70
CA PRO A 12 20.25 15.12 -3.99
C PRO A 12 20.32 14.39 -2.63
N LEU A 13 21.39 13.66 -2.35
CA LEU A 13 21.62 13.03 -1.04
C LEU A 13 22.11 14.02 0.01
N THR A 14 22.66 15.17 -0.42
CA THR A 14 23.15 16.21 0.47
C THR A 14 22.66 17.58 0.00
N ILE A 15 22.47 18.50 0.94
CA ILE A 15 21.99 19.87 0.67
C ILE A 15 22.93 20.64 -0.26
N THR A 16 24.23 20.29 -0.28
CA THR A 16 25.29 20.97 -1.05
C THR A 16 25.85 20.13 -2.19
N GLY A 17 25.46 18.85 -2.30
CA GLY A 17 25.98 17.91 -3.31
C GLY A 17 25.34 18.09 -4.68
N ALA A 18 26.19 18.19 -5.71
CA ALA A 18 25.74 18.19 -7.11
C ALA A 18 25.41 16.79 -7.63
N GLU A 19 25.78 15.73 -6.90
CA GLU A 19 25.54 14.37 -7.29
C GLU A 19 24.09 13.99 -7.04
N ARG A 20 23.47 13.39 -8.05
CA ARG A 20 22.07 12.98 -8.03
C ARG A 20 21.97 11.47 -8.16
N PHE A 21 21.09 10.87 -7.38
CA PHE A 21 20.94 9.43 -7.27
C PHE A 21 19.47 9.01 -7.45
N GLY A 22 19.27 7.77 -7.89
CA GLY A 22 17.96 7.15 -8.04
C GLY A 22 18.06 5.94 -8.95
N LEU A 23 17.30 4.89 -8.67
CA LEU A 23 17.27 3.66 -9.49
C LEU A 23 16.23 3.70 -10.60
N GLY A 24 15.32 4.69 -10.60
CA GLY A 24 14.36 4.92 -11.67
C GLY A 24 13.32 3.80 -11.84
N LEU A 25 12.97 3.11 -10.77
CA LEU A 25 12.06 1.96 -10.81
C LEU A 25 10.72 2.31 -11.47
N TRP A 26 10.20 3.51 -11.23
CA TRP A 26 8.92 3.98 -11.81
C TRP A 26 8.91 4.14 -13.33
N HIS A 27 10.08 4.03 -13.98
CA HIS A 27 10.11 4.01 -15.44
C HIS A 27 9.60 2.71 -16.04
N THR A 28 9.57 1.65 -15.24
CA THR A 28 9.17 0.33 -15.69
C THR A 28 7.93 -0.10 -14.91
N ARG A 29 6.74 0.02 -15.49
CA ARG A 29 5.47 -0.37 -14.86
C ARG A 29 5.52 -1.77 -14.26
N LEU A 30 6.15 -2.71 -14.96
CA LEU A 30 6.30 -4.09 -14.47
C LEU A 30 7.18 -4.19 -13.23
N ALA A 31 8.29 -3.45 -13.18
CA ALA A 31 9.16 -3.46 -12.02
C ALA A 31 8.48 -2.81 -10.79
N THR A 32 7.75 -1.72 -11.00
CA THR A 32 6.93 -1.08 -9.96
C THR A 32 5.89 -2.06 -9.42
N LEU A 33 5.10 -2.67 -10.30
CA LEU A 33 4.10 -3.68 -9.93
C LEU A 33 4.70 -4.83 -9.14
N ALA A 34 5.85 -5.34 -9.58
CA ALA A 34 6.52 -6.45 -8.91
C ALA A 34 6.98 -6.06 -7.50
N VAL A 35 7.67 -4.92 -7.35
CA VAL A 35 8.20 -4.49 -6.04
C VAL A 35 7.07 -4.13 -5.09
N GLU A 36 6.11 -3.31 -5.51
CA GLU A 36 4.99 -2.89 -4.66
C GLU A 36 4.09 -4.07 -4.33
N GLY A 37 3.79 -4.93 -5.31
CA GLY A 37 3.02 -6.16 -5.09
C GLY A 37 3.68 -7.13 -4.13
N LEU A 38 4.99 -7.34 -4.22
CA LEU A 38 5.74 -8.17 -3.29
C LEU A 38 5.76 -7.59 -1.88
N LEU A 39 5.98 -6.28 -1.75
CA LEU A 39 5.94 -5.61 -0.44
C LEU A 39 4.55 -5.71 0.18
N PHE A 40 3.49 -5.46 -0.60
CA PHE A 40 2.12 -5.59 -0.14
C PHE A 40 1.81 -7.02 0.30
N ALA A 41 2.15 -8.01 -0.52
CA ALA A 41 1.96 -9.43 -0.20
C ALA A 41 2.71 -9.84 1.08
N ALA A 42 3.96 -9.37 1.24
CA ALA A 42 4.77 -9.64 2.43
C ALA A 42 4.11 -9.02 3.69
N CYS A 43 3.62 -7.77 3.61
CA CYS A 43 2.92 -7.13 4.72
C CYS A 43 1.64 -7.87 5.11
N VAL A 44 0.82 -8.25 4.13
CA VAL A 44 -0.41 -9.03 4.36
C VAL A 44 -0.06 -10.38 4.98
N TRP A 45 0.96 -11.07 4.45
CA TRP A 45 1.41 -12.35 4.97
C TRP A 45 1.88 -12.26 6.42
N ILE A 46 2.72 -11.27 6.76
CA ILE A 46 3.17 -11.03 8.13
C ILE A 46 1.97 -10.77 9.04
N TYR A 47 1.06 -9.88 8.62
CA TYR A 47 -0.13 -9.54 9.40
C TYR A 47 -1.00 -10.77 9.71
N VAL A 48 -1.24 -11.62 8.70
CA VAL A 48 -2.00 -12.87 8.87
C VAL A 48 -1.28 -13.87 9.77
N ARG A 49 0.06 -13.89 9.75
CA ARG A 49 0.88 -14.77 10.59
C ARG A 49 0.87 -14.36 12.06
N VAL A 50 0.91 -13.06 12.34
CA VAL A 50 1.00 -12.54 13.71
C VAL A 50 -0.36 -12.24 14.35
N THR A 51 -1.46 -12.32 13.58
CA THR A 51 -2.81 -12.09 14.10
C THR A 51 -3.76 -13.23 13.74
N ARG A 52 -4.79 -13.44 14.57
CA ARG A 52 -5.85 -14.41 14.32
C ARG A 52 -7.21 -13.74 14.36
N PRO A 53 -8.13 -14.06 13.44
CA PRO A 53 -9.49 -13.54 13.49
C PRO A 53 -10.23 -14.11 14.70
N VAL A 54 -10.98 -13.26 15.39
CA VAL A 54 -11.81 -13.67 16.51
C VAL A 54 -13.00 -14.49 16.02
N ASP A 55 -13.54 -14.13 14.86
CA ASP A 55 -14.71 -14.77 14.28
C ASP A 55 -14.61 -14.90 12.74
N ARG A 56 -15.66 -15.49 12.16
CA ARG A 56 -15.75 -15.68 10.71
C ARG A 56 -15.85 -14.35 9.96
N THR A 57 -16.53 -13.36 10.54
CA THR A 57 -16.72 -12.03 9.97
C THR A 57 -15.38 -11.29 9.85
N ALA A 58 -14.54 -11.33 10.89
CA ALA A 58 -13.20 -10.77 10.88
C ALA A 58 -12.30 -11.38 9.80
N ARG A 59 -12.45 -12.69 9.55
CA ARG A 59 -11.70 -13.38 8.47
C ARG A 59 -12.11 -12.87 7.10
N TRP A 60 -13.40 -12.86 6.82
CA TRP A 60 -13.92 -12.42 5.52
C TRP A 60 -13.70 -10.93 5.26
N SER A 61 -13.80 -10.11 6.31
CA SER A 61 -13.58 -8.67 6.19
C SER A 61 -12.13 -8.33 5.77
N LEU A 62 -11.14 -9.03 6.34
CA LEU A 62 -9.75 -8.85 5.90
C LEU A 62 -9.58 -9.26 4.44
N SER A 63 -10.15 -10.39 4.04
CA SER A 63 -10.07 -10.85 2.64
C SER A 63 -10.73 -9.85 1.68
N ALA A 64 -11.91 -9.35 2.03
CA ALA A 64 -12.61 -8.33 1.25
C ALA A 64 -11.80 -7.02 1.15
N PHE A 65 -11.19 -6.59 2.26
CA PHE A 65 -10.34 -5.40 2.29
C PHE A 65 -9.12 -5.54 1.38
N VAL A 66 -8.40 -6.68 1.46
CA VAL A 66 -7.23 -6.95 0.61
C VAL A 66 -7.64 -6.98 -0.87
N VAL A 67 -8.71 -7.69 -1.21
CA VAL A 67 -9.22 -7.73 -2.59
C VAL A 67 -9.59 -6.33 -3.08
N PHE A 68 -10.28 -5.54 -2.25
CA PHE A 68 -10.63 -4.15 -2.59
C PHE A 68 -9.40 -3.30 -2.87
N LEU A 69 -8.36 -3.37 -2.01
CA LEU A 69 -7.12 -2.63 -2.23
C LEU A 69 -6.41 -3.03 -3.52
N VAL A 70 -6.37 -4.33 -3.84
CA VAL A 70 -5.80 -4.82 -5.10
C VAL A 70 -6.57 -4.30 -6.30
N LEU A 71 -7.90 -4.30 -6.25
CA LEU A 71 -8.73 -3.78 -7.34
C LEU A 71 -8.52 -2.27 -7.55
N VAL A 72 -8.47 -1.49 -6.45
CA VAL A 72 -8.17 -0.06 -6.51
C VAL A 72 -6.78 0.18 -7.09
N TYR A 73 -5.79 -0.60 -6.68
CA TYR A 73 -4.43 -0.51 -7.20
C TYR A 73 -4.37 -0.79 -8.71
N ILE A 74 -5.01 -1.85 -9.17
CA ILE A 74 -5.09 -2.20 -10.59
C ILE A 74 -5.81 -1.08 -11.37
N ALA A 75 -6.92 -0.57 -10.84
CA ALA A 75 -7.66 0.52 -11.46
C ALA A 75 -6.82 1.81 -11.58
N ASN A 76 -5.96 2.10 -10.60
CA ASN A 76 -5.05 3.25 -10.67
C ASN A 76 -3.96 3.10 -11.74
N ILE A 77 -3.46 1.88 -11.96
CA ILE A 77 -2.38 1.65 -12.95
C ILE A 77 -2.91 1.63 -14.38
N PHE A 78 -4.06 1.01 -14.59
CA PHE A 78 -4.62 0.77 -15.93
C PHE A 78 -5.80 1.68 -16.26
N GLY A 79 -6.32 2.41 -15.27
CA GLY A 79 -7.43 3.34 -15.46
C GLY A 79 -7.03 4.63 -16.17
N PRO A 80 -8.01 5.39 -16.65
CA PRO A 80 -7.77 6.71 -17.20
C PRO A 80 -7.27 7.67 -16.10
N PRO A 81 -6.54 8.73 -16.47
CA PRO A 81 -6.14 9.75 -15.52
C PRO A 81 -7.39 10.39 -14.87
N PRO A 82 -7.26 10.86 -13.60
CA PRO A 82 -8.39 11.47 -12.92
C PRO A 82 -8.90 12.70 -13.68
N PRO A 83 -10.23 12.89 -13.75
CA PRO A 83 -10.84 13.91 -14.59
C PRO A 83 -10.60 15.34 -14.08
N SER A 84 -10.27 15.51 -12.81
CA SER A 84 -10.03 16.84 -12.22
C SER A 84 -9.23 16.74 -10.91
N VAL A 85 -8.65 17.88 -10.51
CA VAL A 85 -7.99 18.03 -9.19
C VAL A 85 -8.98 17.78 -8.05
N ALA A 86 -10.22 18.20 -8.20
CA ALA A 86 -11.27 17.97 -7.21
C ALA A 86 -11.54 16.45 -7.04
N ALA A 87 -11.55 15.68 -8.12
CA ALA A 87 -11.71 14.22 -8.05
C ALA A 87 -10.57 13.58 -7.26
N VAL A 88 -9.33 14.02 -7.46
CA VAL A 88 -8.17 13.57 -6.69
C VAL A 88 -8.33 13.92 -5.21
N ALA A 89 -8.74 15.15 -4.90
CA ALA A 89 -8.93 15.60 -3.52
C ALA A 89 -10.01 14.76 -2.80
N TRP A 90 -11.13 14.50 -3.44
CA TRP A 90 -12.19 13.66 -2.86
C TRP A 90 -11.75 12.20 -2.68
N SER A 91 -11.01 11.65 -3.66
CA SER A 91 -10.43 10.30 -3.53
C SER A 91 -9.47 10.22 -2.35
N ALA A 92 -8.65 11.26 -2.13
CA ALA A 92 -7.75 11.33 -0.99
C ALA A 92 -8.52 11.37 0.34
N GLN A 93 -9.66 12.10 0.41
CA GLN A 93 -10.50 12.09 1.62
C GLN A 93 -11.15 10.72 1.86
N ALA A 94 -11.51 9.99 0.81
CA ALA A 94 -12.09 8.66 0.92
C ALA A 94 -11.11 7.62 1.56
N ILE A 95 -9.80 7.90 1.59
CA ILE A 95 -8.80 7.06 2.27
C ILE A 95 -9.14 6.89 3.76
N TRP A 96 -9.74 7.89 4.40
CA TRP A 96 -10.15 7.79 5.81
C TRP A 96 -11.17 6.68 6.06
N LEU A 97 -12.02 6.35 5.08
CA LEU A 97 -12.94 5.21 5.16
C LEU A 97 -12.17 3.89 5.18
N LEU A 98 -11.08 3.80 4.41
CA LEU A 98 -10.20 2.63 4.41
C LEU A 98 -9.45 2.49 5.74
N VAL A 99 -9.00 3.61 6.32
CA VAL A 99 -8.38 3.63 7.65
C VAL A 99 -9.37 3.14 8.70
N ALA A 100 -10.61 3.63 8.67
CA ALA A 100 -11.66 3.20 9.59
C ALA A 100 -11.98 1.71 9.43
N TRP A 101 -12.06 1.21 8.20
CA TRP A 101 -12.31 -0.22 7.92
C TRP A 101 -11.12 -1.08 8.38
N GLY A 102 -9.89 -0.68 8.08
CA GLY A 102 -8.68 -1.36 8.56
C GLY A 102 -8.61 -1.41 10.09
N TYR A 103 -8.91 -0.29 10.76
CA TYR A 103 -8.99 -0.22 12.22
C TYR A 103 -10.07 -1.16 12.79
N TRP A 104 -11.24 -1.20 12.16
CA TRP A 104 -12.31 -2.10 12.57
C TRP A 104 -11.88 -3.57 12.43
N ILE A 105 -11.21 -3.93 11.32
CA ILE A 105 -10.67 -5.29 11.11
C ILE A 105 -9.68 -5.64 12.22
N ASP A 106 -8.76 -4.72 12.54
CA ASP A 106 -7.73 -4.95 13.55
C ASP A 106 -8.32 -5.19 14.94
N ARG A 107 -9.37 -4.46 15.31
CA ARG A 107 -10.09 -4.67 16.58
C ARG A 107 -10.77 -6.03 16.70
N HIS A 108 -11.04 -6.71 15.60
CA HIS A 108 -11.64 -8.06 15.56
C HIS A 108 -10.58 -9.14 15.32
N ARG A 109 -9.30 -8.81 15.58
CA ARG A 109 -8.19 -9.76 15.52
C ARG A 109 -7.39 -9.70 16.81
N ILE A 110 -6.84 -10.84 17.20
CA ILE A 110 -5.97 -10.96 18.38
C ILE A 110 -4.56 -11.29 17.95
N SER A 111 -3.57 -10.77 18.69
CA SER A 111 -2.16 -11.11 18.47
C SER A 111 -1.93 -12.59 18.78
N SER A 112 -1.37 -13.33 17.85
CA SER A 112 -0.94 -14.71 18.06
C SER A 112 0.33 -14.83 18.89
N ILE A 113 1.02 -13.70 19.16
CA ILE A 113 2.28 -13.64 19.93
C ILE A 113 2.00 -13.52 21.43
N ALA A 114 0.88 -12.88 21.81
CA ALA A 114 0.54 -12.65 23.23
C ALA A 114 -0.02 -13.90 23.96
N GLY A 115 -0.14 -15.02 23.29
CA GLY A 115 -0.68 -16.28 23.85
C GLY A 115 0.36 -17.40 24.02
N ARG A 116 1.67 -17.04 24.05
CA ARG A 116 2.74 -17.98 24.38
C ARG A 116 3.35 -17.65 25.72
#